data_bb0a155dd5fe5e96d2a3dc97a926b70d
#
_entry.id   bb0a155dd5fe5e96d2a3dc97a926b70d
#
_cell.length_a   1.000
_cell.length_b   1.000
_cell.length_c   1.000
_cell.angle_alpha   90.00
_cell.angle_beta   90.00
_cell.angle_gamma   90.00
#
_symmetry.space_group_name_H-M   'P 1'
#
loop_
_entity.id
_entity.type
_entity.pdbx_description
1 polymer ?
#
loop_
_entity_poly.entity_id
_entity_poly.type
_entity_poly.pdbx_seq_one_letter_code
_entity_poly.pdbx_strand_id
1 'polypeptide(L)'
;VKHAFIFAACGFAGLTACGDDPKTGANDVDATEEVAPEITPDVTLEEVEVDEEVARPTGPRANVYPVAPGVSPALVQVELKHLNEPNDTMTGAFAHVQSCSADLDRGKRSKLTFGPTTVEIVSCVPEQKVKPGADGTYLHIVPPATPAEDDGRFAEVMMYHHMQVIHDYFKDVYGLTERDHPLEALTNVATWIDRCETWAGVTNAAFVPALGLAFFVEGLDVTSLRGDAIIFSGTAERNFSFDASVIYHEYTHAMVGATRLSGTFVDNQGLNSLPGALNEAYADYFSATQTGEPTIGVYALTDLAASDFCGVTDDTAATENYARDLRAVRRCPDDLVSEVHSDSEIFSSALWAIREEFGARQADTIVLYAALELTDTSDFNAASDLTIQGANDLYGADVSAKVEAIFAARNLIGCDRIMPIDKVGSRDFELRVEGTRVFDPNPYPGYVPGYLQYGVVVPPGTKRAKITLDASAGGFASNGQPLEVDAVVKRGAEPVFYTYGLGAGSATNDGDYTFTIVDKAFVIQNPNNVPLAPGAWTFALHNKARRTLRISAITATFE
;
A
#
# COMPACT_ATOMS: atom_id res chain seq x y z
N VAL A 1 13.77 15.97 19.46
CA VAL A 1 12.85 14.87 19.70
C VAL A 1 11.72 15.08 18.72
N LYS A 2 11.86 14.53 17.54
CA LYS A 2 10.91 14.68 16.44
C LYS A 2 10.50 13.27 16.04
N HIS A 3 9.31 12.85 16.38
CA HIS A 3 8.76 11.58 15.93
C HIS A 3 7.39 11.86 15.37
N ALA A 4 7.32 11.81 14.06
CA ALA A 4 6.10 11.88 13.31
C ALA A 4 5.32 10.57 13.43
N PHE A 5 4.02 10.68 13.53
CA PHE A 5 3.10 9.57 13.43
C PHE A 5 2.95 9.22 11.95
N ILE A 6 3.77 8.35 11.44
CA ILE A 6 3.50 7.71 10.15
C ILE A 6 2.91 6.35 10.47
N PHE A 7 1.62 6.23 10.30
CA PHE A 7 0.99 4.92 10.17
C PHE A 7 1.21 4.47 8.72
N ALA A 8 2.27 3.71 8.48
CA ALA A 8 2.40 3.00 7.22
C ALA A 8 1.29 1.94 7.15
N ALA A 9 0.32 2.17 6.30
CA ALA A 9 -0.86 1.34 6.16
C ALA A 9 -0.59 -0.04 5.53
N CYS A 10 0.59 -0.26 5.01
CA CYS A 10 0.92 -1.46 4.25
C CYS A 10 1.95 -2.31 4.96
N GLY A 11 1.55 -3.35 5.63
CA GLY A 11 2.49 -4.30 6.21
C GLY A 11 1.92 -5.32 7.19
N PHE A 12 0.62 -5.37 7.35
CA PHE A 12 0.05 -6.20 8.41
C PHE A 12 -0.35 -7.64 8.03
N ALA A 13 -0.42 -7.96 6.77
CA ALA A 13 -0.90 -9.27 6.35
C ALA A 13 0.11 -10.42 6.52
N GLY A 14 1.37 -10.15 6.86
CA GLY A 14 2.44 -11.16 6.96
C GLY A 14 2.56 -11.92 8.28
N LEU A 15 1.66 -11.77 9.24
CA LEU A 15 1.81 -12.36 10.59
C LEU A 15 0.93 -13.58 10.89
N THR A 16 0.33 -14.22 9.90
CA THR A 16 -0.57 -15.36 10.15
C THR A 16 0.00 -16.74 9.88
N ALA A 17 1.28 -16.95 9.88
CA ALA A 17 1.78 -18.32 9.81
C ALA A 17 3.02 -18.52 10.66
N CYS A 18 2.87 -18.90 11.91
CA CYS A 18 3.75 -19.83 12.65
C CYS A 18 3.28 -19.87 14.11
N GLY A 19 2.21 -20.57 14.36
CA GLY A 19 1.94 -21.16 15.67
C GLY A 19 2.47 -22.59 15.64
N ASP A 20 3.64 -22.84 16.18
CA ASP A 20 4.09 -24.18 16.48
C ASP A 20 3.28 -24.73 17.63
N ASP A 21 2.37 -25.62 17.32
CA ASP A 21 1.80 -26.54 18.31
C ASP A 21 2.49 -27.91 18.18
N PRO A 22 3.00 -28.50 19.27
CA PRO A 22 3.73 -29.75 19.19
C PRO A 22 2.78 -30.95 19.10
N LYS A 23 2.92 -31.69 18.03
CA LYS A 23 2.64 -33.12 17.88
C LYS A 23 1.36 -33.71 18.46
N THR A 24 0.41 -34.02 17.60
CA THR A 24 -0.28 -35.32 17.68
C THR A 24 -0.78 -35.76 16.29
N GLY A 25 -0.37 -36.97 15.90
CA GLY A 25 -1.18 -37.92 15.14
C GLY A 25 -1.34 -37.68 13.64
N ALA A 26 -0.60 -38.44 12.87
CA ALA A 26 -0.84 -38.71 11.45
C ALA A 26 -2.29 -39.14 11.22
N ASN A 27 -2.97 -38.47 10.31
CA ASN A 27 -4.01 -39.08 9.48
C ASN A 27 -3.85 -38.49 8.07
N ASP A 28 -3.56 -39.38 7.15
CA ASP A 28 -3.63 -39.17 5.71
C ASP A 28 -5.02 -38.62 5.37
N VAL A 29 -5.07 -37.41 4.91
CA VAL A 29 -6.25 -36.88 4.20
C VAL A 29 -5.81 -36.57 2.78
N ASP A 30 -6.38 -37.35 1.88
CA ASP A 30 -6.34 -37.24 0.45
C ASP A 30 -6.46 -35.78 0.01
N ALA A 31 -5.43 -35.27 -0.67
CA ALA A 31 -5.44 -33.95 -1.28
C ALA A 31 -6.41 -33.99 -2.46
N THR A 32 -7.64 -33.57 -2.25
CA THR A 32 -8.51 -33.18 -3.37
C THR A 32 -8.01 -31.86 -3.90
N GLU A 33 -7.50 -31.87 -5.13
CA GLU A 33 -7.26 -30.69 -5.94
C GLU A 33 -8.51 -29.80 -5.92
N GLU A 34 -8.44 -28.66 -5.21
CA GLU A 34 -9.41 -27.58 -5.40
C GLU A 34 -9.12 -26.97 -6.76
N VAL A 35 -9.93 -27.34 -7.73
CA VAL A 35 -9.94 -26.76 -9.06
C VAL A 35 -10.41 -25.32 -8.94
N ALA A 36 -9.54 -24.38 -9.33
CA ALA A 36 -9.92 -22.98 -9.50
C ALA A 36 -11.22 -22.86 -10.31
N PRO A 37 -12.12 -21.90 -10.01
CA PRO A 37 -13.36 -21.76 -10.75
C PRO A 37 -13.07 -21.54 -12.23
N GLU A 38 -13.59 -22.41 -13.07
CA GLU A 38 -13.47 -22.36 -14.52
C GLU A 38 -14.20 -21.11 -15.01
N ILE A 39 -13.44 -20.03 -15.30
CA ILE A 39 -13.99 -18.83 -15.94
C ILE A 39 -14.22 -19.16 -17.39
N THR A 40 -15.40 -19.67 -17.72
CA THR A 40 -15.79 -19.90 -19.11
C THR A 40 -16.27 -18.58 -19.71
N PRO A 41 -15.66 -18.10 -20.81
CA PRO A 41 -16.14 -16.93 -21.54
C PRO A 41 -17.30 -17.33 -22.49
N ASP A 42 -18.48 -17.53 -21.95
CA ASP A 42 -19.67 -17.72 -22.79
C ASP A 42 -20.67 -16.58 -22.56
N VAL A 43 -20.33 -15.40 -23.11
CA VAL A 43 -21.31 -14.33 -23.30
C VAL A 43 -21.19 -13.82 -24.74
N THR A 44 -22.03 -14.33 -25.61
CA THR A 44 -22.33 -13.69 -26.90
C THR A 44 -22.83 -12.26 -26.61
N LEU A 45 -22.12 -11.27 -27.16
CA LEU A 45 -22.53 -9.87 -27.12
C LEU A 45 -23.84 -9.71 -27.90
N GLU A 46 -24.98 -9.73 -27.23
CA GLU A 46 -26.16 -9.05 -27.74
C GLU A 46 -26.00 -7.56 -27.42
N GLU A 47 -26.02 -6.72 -28.46
CA GLU A 47 -26.16 -5.29 -28.32
C GLU A 47 -27.48 -5.02 -27.58
N VAL A 48 -27.37 -4.71 -26.29
CA VAL A 48 -28.51 -4.22 -25.50
C VAL A 48 -28.74 -2.77 -25.92
N GLU A 49 -29.76 -2.56 -26.77
CA GLU A 49 -30.35 -1.22 -26.90
C GLU A 49 -30.80 -0.79 -25.50
N VAL A 50 -30.10 0.18 -24.95
CA VAL A 50 -30.46 0.81 -23.66
C VAL A 50 -31.65 1.74 -23.93
N ASP A 51 -32.85 1.23 -23.75
CA ASP A 51 -34.01 2.08 -23.56
C ASP A 51 -33.82 2.80 -22.22
N GLU A 52 -33.47 4.09 -22.29
CA GLU A 52 -33.33 4.98 -21.12
C GLU A 52 -34.69 5.29 -20.47
N GLU A 53 -35.37 4.32 -19.92
CA GLU A 53 -36.27 4.57 -18.82
C GLU A 53 -35.50 4.30 -17.52
N VAL A 54 -34.78 5.32 -17.03
CA VAL A 54 -34.08 5.26 -15.71
C VAL A 54 -35.11 4.90 -14.66
N ALA A 55 -35.22 3.62 -14.34
CA ALA A 55 -36.10 3.12 -13.30
C ALA A 55 -35.76 3.90 -12.00
N ARG A 56 -36.75 4.63 -11.46
CA ARG A 56 -36.54 5.35 -10.20
C ARG A 56 -36.19 4.34 -9.12
N PRO A 57 -35.07 4.57 -8.37
CA PRO A 57 -34.71 3.68 -7.28
C PRO A 57 -35.88 3.43 -6.36
N THR A 58 -36.13 2.18 -6.01
CA THR A 58 -37.28 1.77 -5.19
C THR A 58 -36.93 1.64 -3.70
N GLY A 59 -35.62 1.62 -3.38
CA GLY A 59 -35.08 1.43 -2.03
C GLY A 59 -34.67 2.71 -1.29
N PRO A 60 -33.97 2.61 -0.17
CA PRO A 60 -33.39 3.72 0.57
C PRO A 60 -32.43 4.52 -0.33
N ARG A 61 -32.64 5.84 -0.42
CA ARG A 61 -31.86 6.70 -1.32
C ARG A 61 -30.99 7.68 -0.56
N ALA A 62 -29.81 7.97 -1.10
CA ALA A 62 -28.88 8.95 -0.56
C ALA A 62 -28.28 9.83 -1.67
N ASN A 63 -27.69 10.95 -1.28
CA ASN A 63 -26.85 11.77 -2.14
C ASN A 63 -25.39 11.41 -1.90
N VAL A 64 -24.62 11.22 -2.98
CA VAL A 64 -23.18 10.90 -2.90
C VAL A 64 -22.41 11.64 -3.97
N TYR A 65 -21.10 11.82 -3.79
CA TYR A 65 -20.22 12.16 -4.90
C TYR A 65 -19.93 10.90 -5.71
N PRO A 66 -20.05 10.91 -7.06
CA PRO A 66 -19.67 9.76 -7.90
C PRO A 66 -18.20 9.36 -7.75
N VAL A 67 -17.30 10.35 -7.61
CA VAL A 67 -15.88 10.13 -7.35
C VAL A 67 -15.47 10.92 -6.11
N ALA A 68 -15.35 12.24 -6.20
CA ALA A 68 -14.91 13.06 -5.07
C ALA A 68 -15.29 14.54 -5.27
N PRO A 69 -15.34 15.37 -4.20
CA PRO A 69 -15.41 16.81 -4.33
C PRO A 69 -14.29 17.33 -5.24
N GLY A 70 -14.62 18.20 -6.20
CA GLY A 70 -13.63 18.73 -7.14
C GLY A 70 -13.37 17.88 -8.38
N VAL A 71 -13.55 16.57 -8.32
CA VAL A 71 -13.47 15.66 -9.50
C VAL A 71 -14.86 15.53 -10.12
N SER A 72 -15.85 15.20 -9.32
CA SER A 72 -17.26 15.13 -9.71
C SER A 72 -18.11 15.91 -8.70
N PRO A 73 -18.10 17.25 -8.75
CA PRO A 73 -18.63 18.09 -7.68
C PRO A 73 -20.15 18.04 -7.51
N ALA A 74 -20.87 17.55 -8.52
CA ALA A 74 -22.31 17.37 -8.44
C ALA A 74 -22.66 16.09 -7.71
N LEU A 75 -23.52 16.19 -6.69
CA LEU A 75 -24.08 15.02 -6.03
C LEU A 75 -25.06 14.29 -6.96
N VAL A 76 -25.02 12.96 -6.90
CA VAL A 76 -26.00 12.10 -7.54
C VAL A 76 -26.84 11.37 -6.51
N GLN A 77 -28.10 11.10 -6.83
CA GLN A 77 -28.95 10.25 -6.00
C GLN A 77 -28.74 8.79 -6.36
N VAL A 78 -28.43 8.00 -5.36
CA VAL A 78 -28.21 6.56 -5.47
C VAL A 78 -29.14 5.79 -4.57
N GLU A 79 -29.37 4.53 -4.89
CA GLU A 79 -29.96 3.55 -3.99
C GLU A 79 -28.87 2.97 -3.09
N LEU A 80 -29.13 2.89 -1.78
CA LEU A 80 -28.29 2.18 -0.83
C LEU A 80 -28.76 0.72 -0.81
N LYS A 81 -28.08 -0.11 -1.57
CA LYS A 81 -28.41 -1.54 -1.69
C LYS A 81 -28.01 -2.32 -0.44
N HIS A 82 -28.60 -3.49 -0.25
CA HIS A 82 -28.19 -4.50 0.73
C HIS A 82 -28.22 -4.03 2.20
N LEU A 83 -28.88 -2.92 2.54
CA LEU A 83 -29.09 -2.52 3.93
C LEU A 83 -29.91 -3.58 4.65
N ASN A 84 -29.56 -3.85 5.90
CA ASN A 84 -30.32 -4.73 6.77
C ASN A 84 -31.61 -4.04 7.28
N GLU A 85 -32.72 -4.74 7.23
CA GLU A 85 -33.96 -4.22 7.83
C GLU A 85 -33.79 -4.02 9.37
N PRO A 86 -34.29 -2.93 9.93
CA PRO A 86 -35.25 -1.98 9.37
C PRO A 86 -34.66 -0.80 8.56
N ASN A 87 -33.47 -0.91 7.99
CA ASN A 87 -32.78 0.14 7.21
C ASN A 87 -32.54 1.42 8.01
N ASP A 88 -32.19 1.30 9.29
CA ASP A 88 -32.04 2.45 10.19
C ASP A 88 -30.58 2.82 10.51
N THR A 89 -29.64 2.09 9.92
CA THR A 89 -28.18 2.31 10.08
C THR A 89 -27.43 1.95 8.79
N MET A 90 -26.18 2.38 8.68
CA MET A 90 -25.27 2.00 7.58
C MET A 90 -24.68 0.59 7.82
N THR A 91 -25.57 -0.38 8.04
CA THR A 91 -25.24 -1.80 8.20
C THR A 91 -25.98 -2.63 7.16
N GLY A 92 -25.28 -3.43 6.41
CA GLY A 92 -25.84 -4.26 5.36
C GLY A 92 -25.17 -5.62 5.24
N ALA A 93 -25.50 -6.32 4.16
CA ALA A 93 -24.97 -7.65 3.91
C ALA A 93 -23.43 -7.67 3.75
N PHE A 94 -22.83 -6.57 3.23
CA PHE A 94 -21.43 -6.54 2.84
C PHE A 94 -20.62 -5.39 3.46
N ALA A 95 -21.26 -4.50 4.22
CA ALA A 95 -20.60 -3.39 4.89
C ALA A 95 -21.25 -3.10 6.24
N HIS A 96 -20.42 -2.76 7.22
CA HIS A 96 -20.83 -2.21 8.51
C HIS A 96 -20.03 -0.95 8.77
N VAL A 97 -20.67 0.22 8.63
CA VAL A 97 -20.01 1.51 8.68
C VAL A 97 -20.34 2.24 9.95
N GLN A 98 -19.31 2.78 10.59
CA GLN A 98 -19.39 3.63 11.77
C GLN A 98 -18.59 4.91 11.54
N SER A 99 -18.97 5.99 12.21
CA SER A 99 -18.15 7.20 12.27
C SER A 99 -17.61 7.40 13.67
N CYS A 100 -16.38 7.86 13.75
CA CYS A 100 -15.72 8.11 15.03
C CYS A 100 -16.12 9.49 15.58
N SER A 101 -16.59 9.54 16.81
CA SER A 101 -16.99 10.77 17.49
C SER A 101 -15.87 11.28 18.40
N ALA A 102 -15.54 12.55 18.25
CA ALA A 102 -14.62 13.24 19.14
C ALA A 102 -15.30 13.52 20.49
N ASP A 103 -15.12 12.63 21.45
CA ASP A 103 -15.76 12.68 22.76
C ASP A 103 -14.73 12.33 23.86
N LEU A 104 -14.31 13.35 24.63
CA LEU A 104 -13.29 13.21 25.66
C LEU A 104 -13.78 12.40 26.87
N ASP A 105 -15.08 12.40 27.12
CA ASP A 105 -15.64 11.73 28.30
C ASP A 105 -15.84 10.23 28.04
N ARG A 106 -16.19 9.86 26.82
CA ARG A 106 -16.40 8.46 26.41
C ARG A 106 -15.17 7.81 25.79
N GLY A 107 -14.25 8.62 25.26
CA GLY A 107 -13.05 8.13 24.59
C GLY A 107 -12.13 7.36 25.54
N LYS A 108 -11.45 6.35 24.99
CA LYS A 108 -10.50 5.55 25.74
C LYS A 108 -9.18 6.30 25.92
N ARG A 109 -8.78 6.48 27.19
CA ARG A 109 -7.50 7.07 27.54
C ARG A 109 -6.38 6.04 27.47
N SER A 110 -5.28 6.42 26.83
CA SER A 110 -4.08 5.60 26.74
C SER A 110 -2.82 6.46 26.73
N LYS A 111 -1.66 5.81 26.70
CA LYS A 111 -0.37 6.47 26.65
C LYS A 111 0.40 5.96 25.45
N LEU A 112 0.78 6.88 24.58
CA LEU A 112 1.69 6.62 23.49
C LEU A 112 3.09 7.00 23.88
N THR A 113 4.04 6.07 23.73
CA THR A 113 5.45 6.31 24.09
C THR A 113 6.31 6.29 22.83
N PHE A 114 7.01 7.39 22.58
CA PHE A 114 7.91 7.56 21.44
C PHE A 114 9.33 7.79 21.96
N GLY A 115 10.15 6.76 21.95
CA GLY A 115 11.47 6.86 22.54
C GLY A 115 11.38 7.33 24.01
N PRO A 116 11.98 8.46 24.38
CA PRO A 116 11.91 8.98 25.75
C PRO A 116 10.63 9.78 26.06
N THR A 117 9.75 10.01 25.08
CA THR A 117 8.57 10.88 25.24
C THR A 117 7.32 10.04 25.33
N THR A 118 6.55 10.21 26.41
CA THR A 118 5.21 9.64 26.59
C THR A 118 4.18 10.75 26.46
N VAL A 119 3.15 10.50 25.67
CA VAL A 119 2.03 11.43 25.44
C VAL A 119 0.75 10.74 25.86
N GLU A 120 -0.08 11.43 26.64
CA GLU A 120 -1.43 10.95 26.94
C GLU A 120 -2.38 11.31 25.78
N ILE A 121 -3.19 10.34 25.40
CA ILE A 121 -4.14 10.46 24.30
C ILE A 121 -5.52 9.95 24.71
N VAL A 122 -6.55 10.44 24.01
CA VAL A 122 -7.91 9.91 24.08
C VAL A 122 -8.37 9.56 22.67
N SER A 123 -8.79 8.31 22.45
CA SER A 123 -9.34 7.91 21.18
C SER A 123 -10.75 8.46 20.97
N CYS A 124 -11.14 8.68 19.72
CA CYS A 124 -12.53 8.90 19.37
C CYS A 124 -13.39 7.63 19.64
N VAL A 125 -14.70 7.78 19.60
CA VAL A 125 -15.66 6.72 19.91
C VAL A 125 -16.38 6.29 18.64
N PRO A 126 -16.23 5.03 18.18
CA PRO A 126 -16.97 4.52 17.04
C PRO A 126 -18.47 4.44 17.34
N GLU A 127 -19.29 4.99 16.47
CA GLU A 127 -20.75 4.92 16.59
C GLU A 127 -21.44 5.11 15.24
N GLN A 128 -22.66 4.61 15.09
CA GLN A 128 -23.48 4.81 13.91
C GLN A 128 -24.36 6.05 14.10
N LYS A 129 -24.11 7.09 13.32
CA LYS A 129 -24.76 8.40 13.42
C LYS A 129 -25.88 8.58 12.42
N VAL A 130 -25.86 7.82 11.34
CA VAL A 130 -26.81 7.97 10.23
C VAL A 130 -28.15 7.35 10.60
N LYS A 131 -29.22 8.11 10.36
CA LYS A 131 -30.62 7.65 10.49
C LYS A 131 -31.41 8.11 9.27
N PRO A 132 -32.40 7.32 8.81
CA PRO A 132 -33.29 7.72 7.74
C PRO A 132 -34.19 8.90 8.15
N GLY A 133 -34.60 9.67 7.18
CA GLY A 133 -35.67 10.67 7.34
C GLY A 133 -37.03 10.01 7.53
N ALA A 134 -38.04 10.83 7.80
CA ALA A 134 -39.44 10.36 7.97
C ALA A 134 -40.01 9.67 6.71
N ASP A 135 -39.41 9.93 5.56
CA ASP A 135 -39.74 9.31 4.26
C ASP A 135 -38.96 8.01 3.98
N GLY A 136 -38.16 7.54 4.94
CA GLY A 136 -37.30 6.36 4.81
C GLY A 136 -36.06 6.58 3.93
N THR A 137 -35.77 7.80 3.50
CA THR A 137 -34.58 8.12 2.70
C THR A 137 -33.48 8.77 3.54
N TYR A 138 -32.27 8.84 2.98
CA TYR A 138 -31.11 9.51 3.54
C TYR A 138 -30.77 10.81 2.76
N LEU A 139 -31.71 11.31 1.94
CA LEU A 139 -31.50 12.46 1.07
C LEU A 139 -31.27 13.77 1.84
N HIS A 140 -31.68 13.83 3.11
CA HIS A 140 -31.42 14.96 3.99
C HIS A 140 -29.97 15.04 4.47
N ILE A 141 -29.17 13.96 4.30
CA ILE A 141 -27.75 13.93 4.62
C ILE A 141 -27.00 14.48 3.42
N VAL A 142 -26.32 15.59 3.63
CA VAL A 142 -25.56 16.31 2.62
C VAL A 142 -24.13 16.56 3.12
N PRO A 143 -23.17 16.80 2.22
CA PRO A 143 -21.83 17.15 2.65
C PRO A 143 -21.83 18.40 3.54
N PRO A 144 -20.94 18.48 4.53
CA PRO A 144 -20.81 19.64 5.39
C PRO A 144 -20.41 20.87 4.57
N ALA A 145 -20.93 22.05 4.94
CA ALA A 145 -20.59 23.30 4.25
C ALA A 145 -19.13 23.71 4.51
N THR A 146 -18.60 23.33 5.66
CA THR A 146 -17.19 23.52 6.03
C THR A 146 -16.66 22.25 6.73
N PRO A 147 -15.36 21.96 6.70
CA PRO A 147 -14.80 20.80 7.40
C PRO A 147 -15.11 20.77 8.90
N ALA A 148 -15.21 21.93 9.54
CA ALA A 148 -15.55 22.04 10.96
C ALA A 148 -17.00 21.64 11.29
N GLU A 149 -17.88 21.60 10.30
CA GLU A 149 -19.28 21.16 10.44
C GLU A 149 -19.46 19.67 10.15
N ASP A 150 -18.39 18.96 9.82
CA ASP A 150 -18.45 17.52 9.53
C ASP A 150 -18.78 16.73 10.80
N ASP A 151 -20.00 16.25 10.85
CA ASP A 151 -20.48 15.40 11.95
C ASP A 151 -20.31 13.90 11.66
N GLY A 152 -19.71 13.55 10.53
CA GLY A 152 -19.42 12.19 10.10
C GLY A 152 -20.59 11.46 9.41
N ARG A 153 -21.80 12.01 9.38
CA ARG A 153 -22.95 11.32 8.76
C ARG A 153 -22.80 11.16 7.26
N PHE A 154 -22.33 12.20 6.57
CA PHE A 154 -22.11 12.11 5.13
C PHE A 154 -20.97 11.13 4.79
N ALA A 155 -19.94 11.07 5.63
CA ALA A 155 -18.86 10.11 5.49
C ALA A 155 -19.35 8.65 5.59
N GLU A 156 -20.26 8.34 6.55
CA GLU A 156 -20.86 6.99 6.65
C GLU A 156 -21.63 6.63 5.37
N VAL A 157 -22.42 7.56 4.81
CA VAL A 157 -23.20 7.33 3.59
C VAL A 157 -22.30 7.09 2.39
N MET A 158 -21.27 7.93 2.19
CA MET A 158 -20.29 7.78 1.12
C MET A 158 -19.57 6.42 1.21
N MET A 159 -19.05 6.11 2.39
CA MET A 159 -18.35 4.85 2.64
C MET A 159 -19.24 3.65 2.35
N TYR A 160 -20.46 3.62 2.91
CA TYR A 160 -21.39 2.53 2.69
C TYR A 160 -21.67 2.30 1.20
N HIS A 161 -22.03 3.38 0.48
CA HIS A 161 -22.37 3.29 -0.95
C HIS A 161 -21.18 2.75 -1.76
N HIS A 162 -19.99 3.33 -1.62
CA HIS A 162 -18.87 2.96 -2.44
C HIS A 162 -18.32 1.56 -2.10
N MET A 163 -18.41 1.12 -0.86
CA MET A 163 -18.12 -0.28 -0.51
C MET A 163 -19.07 -1.26 -1.21
N GLN A 164 -20.36 -0.92 -1.36
CA GLN A 164 -21.31 -1.74 -2.12
C GLN A 164 -20.96 -1.78 -3.61
N VAL A 165 -20.62 -0.62 -4.19
CA VAL A 165 -20.29 -0.54 -5.63
C VAL A 165 -19.12 -1.45 -5.98
N ILE A 166 -18.04 -1.39 -5.23
CA ILE A 166 -16.86 -2.22 -5.52
C ILE A 166 -17.08 -3.69 -5.14
N HIS A 167 -17.86 -3.98 -4.09
CA HIS A 167 -18.26 -5.34 -3.78
C HIS A 167 -19.05 -5.96 -4.93
N ASP A 168 -20.13 -5.28 -5.38
CA ASP A 168 -20.97 -5.75 -6.48
C ASP A 168 -20.15 -5.93 -7.77
N TYR A 169 -19.17 -5.07 -8.02
CA TYR A 169 -18.27 -5.23 -9.15
C TYR A 169 -17.49 -6.55 -9.09
N PHE A 170 -16.80 -6.85 -7.99
CA PHE A 170 -16.06 -8.10 -7.86
C PHE A 170 -16.99 -9.32 -7.87
N LYS A 171 -18.15 -9.22 -7.24
CA LYS A 171 -19.11 -10.31 -7.16
C LYS A 171 -19.89 -10.53 -8.46
N ASP A 172 -20.60 -9.50 -8.93
CA ASP A 172 -21.57 -9.65 -10.02
C ASP A 172 -20.89 -9.75 -11.39
N VAL A 173 -19.70 -9.12 -11.52
CA VAL A 173 -18.95 -9.11 -12.77
C VAL A 173 -17.99 -10.29 -12.88
N TYR A 174 -17.39 -10.71 -11.76
CA TYR A 174 -16.32 -11.72 -11.75
C TYR A 174 -16.62 -12.95 -10.87
N GLY A 175 -17.74 -12.98 -10.18
CA GLY A 175 -18.16 -14.11 -9.37
C GLY A 175 -17.38 -14.32 -8.08
N LEU A 176 -16.61 -13.31 -7.62
CA LEU A 176 -15.84 -13.42 -6.39
C LEU A 176 -16.75 -13.30 -5.18
N THR A 177 -16.65 -14.23 -4.25
CA THR A 177 -17.52 -14.34 -3.07
C THR A 177 -16.76 -14.27 -1.73
N GLU A 178 -15.46 -14.06 -1.78
CA GLU A 178 -14.59 -14.03 -0.60
C GLU A 178 -14.99 -12.96 0.42
N ARG A 179 -15.67 -11.91 -0.05
CA ARG A 179 -16.17 -10.81 0.77
C ARG A 179 -17.71 -10.76 0.86
N ASP A 180 -18.39 -11.88 0.67
CA ASP A 180 -19.83 -12.01 0.86
C ASP A 180 -20.23 -11.99 2.36
N HIS A 181 -19.59 -11.08 3.11
CA HIS A 181 -19.86 -10.81 4.52
C HIS A 181 -19.50 -9.35 4.83
N PRO A 182 -20.07 -8.76 5.88
CA PRO A 182 -19.80 -7.37 6.19
C PRO A 182 -18.32 -7.10 6.45
N LEU A 183 -17.74 -6.18 5.67
CA LEU A 183 -16.45 -5.56 5.97
C LEU A 183 -16.70 -4.36 6.89
N GLU A 184 -15.96 -4.27 7.98
CA GLU A 184 -16.04 -3.15 8.91
C GLU A 184 -15.45 -1.88 8.27
N ALA A 185 -16.06 -0.73 8.53
CA ALA A 185 -15.48 0.55 8.11
C ALA A 185 -15.65 1.60 9.21
N LEU A 186 -14.60 2.35 9.46
CA LEU A 186 -14.58 3.41 10.44
C LEU A 186 -14.11 4.72 9.80
N THR A 187 -14.98 5.71 9.75
CA THR A 187 -14.69 7.04 9.22
C THR A 187 -14.37 8.05 10.32
N ASN A 188 -13.79 9.19 9.98
CA ASN A 188 -13.51 10.30 10.90
C ASN A 188 -12.61 9.91 12.09
N VAL A 189 -11.69 8.99 11.90
CA VAL A 189 -10.79 8.55 12.98
C VAL A 189 -9.92 9.72 13.43
N ALA A 190 -9.95 10.00 14.72
CA ALA A 190 -9.18 11.06 15.34
C ALA A 190 -8.74 10.69 16.75
N THR A 191 -7.67 11.31 17.18
CA THR A 191 -7.09 11.13 18.53
C THR A 191 -6.94 12.50 19.19
N TRP A 192 -7.45 12.64 20.39
CA TRP A 192 -7.15 13.79 21.23
C TRP A 192 -5.77 13.66 21.84
N ILE A 193 -5.03 14.73 21.84
CA ILE A 193 -3.67 14.77 22.37
C ILE A 193 -3.62 15.78 23.49
N ASP A 194 -3.47 15.30 24.72
CA ASP A 194 -3.51 16.14 25.92
C ASP A 194 -2.47 17.26 25.87
N ARG A 195 -1.31 17.00 25.29
CA ARG A 195 -0.23 18.00 25.18
C ARG A 195 -0.62 19.24 24.38
N CYS A 196 -1.48 19.07 23.38
CA CYS A 196 -1.86 20.14 22.46
C CYS A 196 -3.32 20.57 22.65
N GLU A 197 -4.06 19.89 23.51
CA GLU A 197 -5.47 20.16 23.77
C GLU A 197 -6.30 20.21 22.46
N THR A 198 -6.03 19.26 21.54
CA THR A 198 -6.71 19.22 20.23
C THR A 198 -6.96 17.80 19.77
N TRP A 199 -8.02 17.63 18.98
CA TRP A 199 -8.25 16.44 18.17
C TRP A 199 -7.41 16.51 16.90
N ALA A 200 -6.68 15.46 16.61
CA ALA A 200 -5.93 15.31 15.38
C ALA A 200 -6.40 14.08 14.63
N GLY A 201 -6.74 14.25 13.36
CA GLY A 201 -6.90 13.14 12.43
C GLY A 201 -5.54 12.54 12.08
N VAL A 202 -5.54 11.27 11.75
CA VAL A 202 -4.41 10.65 11.08
C VAL A 202 -4.59 10.94 9.59
N THR A 203 -3.62 11.59 8.95
CA THR A 203 -3.69 11.91 7.51
C THR A 203 -3.48 10.63 6.71
N ASN A 204 -4.44 9.70 6.81
CA ASN A 204 -4.36 8.40 6.15
C ASN A 204 -5.73 7.72 6.01
N ALA A 205 -5.75 6.72 5.12
CA ALA A 205 -6.74 5.66 5.05
C ALA A 205 -6.01 4.32 5.04
N ALA A 206 -6.63 3.26 5.53
CA ALA A 206 -6.00 1.95 5.57
C ALA A 206 -7.00 0.81 5.62
N PHE A 207 -6.74 -0.26 4.87
CA PHE A 207 -7.27 -1.58 5.17
C PHE A 207 -6.43 -2.23 6.27
N VAL A 208 -7.08 -2.73 7.32
CA VAL A 208 -6.42 -3.35 8.48
C VAL A 208 -7.04 -4.71 8.76
N PRO A 209 -6.31 -5.81 8.62
CA PRO A 209 -6.77 -7.12 9.05
C PRO A 209 -7.13 -7.15 10.55
N ALA A 210 -8.09 -7.97 10.93
CA ALA A 210 -8.59 -8.07 12.30
C ALA A 210 -7.49 -8.25 13.34
N LEU A 211 -6.47 -9.04 13.04
CA LEU A 211 -5.31 -9.25 13.91
C LEU A 211 -4.44 -7.99 14.07
N GLY A 212 -4.47 -7.10 13.10
CA GLY A 212 -3.71 -5.85 13.09
C GLY A 212 -4.41 -4.69 13.80
N LEU A 213 -5.73 -4.73 13.97
CA LEU A 213 -6.50 -3.62 14.52
C LEU A 213 -6.02 -3.15 15.89
N ALA A 214 -5.67 -4.09 16.78
CA ALA A 214 -5.19 -3.78 18.12
C ALA A 214 -3.83 -3.05 18.13
N PHE A 215 -3.02 -3.22 17.08
CA PHE A 215 -1.69 -2.63 16.94
C PHE A 215 -1.72 -1.33 16.12
N PHE A 216 -2.60 -1.28 15.13
CA PHE A 216 -2.66 -0.18 14.18
C PHE A 216 -3.18 1.11 14.81
N VAL A 217 -4.13 1.00 15.71
CA VAL A 217 -4.74 2.14 16.38
C VAL A 217 -4.60 1.97 17.89
N GLU A 218 -3.35 2.08 18.39
CA GLU A 218 -3.10 2.01 19.83
C GLU A 218 -3.94 3.07 20.55
N GLY A 219 -4.78 2.59 21.47
CA GLY A 219 -5.69 3.45 22.20
C GLY A 219 -7.10 3.57 21.61
N LEU A 220 -7.34 3.25 20.35
CA LEU A 220 -8.71 3.20 19.83
C LEU A 220 -9.46 2.02 20.45
N ASP A 221 -10.69 2.25 20.88
CA ASP A 221 -11.57 1.16 21.29
C ASP A 221 -12.16 0.49 20.04
N VAL A 222 -11.46 -0.52 19.54
CA VAL A 222 -11.87 -1.31 18.37
C VAL A 222 -12.79 -2.48 18.74
N THR A 223 -13.31 -2.54 19.96
CA THR A 223 -14.19 -3.65 20.40
C THR A 223 -15.52 -3.71 19.65
N SER A 224 -15.91 -2.61 19.00
CA SER A 224 -17.07 -2.55 18.11
C SER A 224 -16.81 -3.16 16.73
N LEU A 225 -15.55 -3.30 16.30
CA LEU A 225 -15.16 -3.87 15.02
C LEU A 225 -15.03 -5.39 15.17
N ARG A 226 -15.65 -6.14 14.26
CA ARG A 226 -15.81 -7.60 14.39
C ARG A 226 -14.90 -8.41 13.47
N GLY A 227 -14.12 -7.75 12.65
CA GLY A 227 -13.29 -8.39 11.64
C GLY A 227 -12.26 -7.45 11.03
N ASP A 228 -11.87 -7.75 9.81
CA ASP A 228 -11.08 -6.85 9.00
C ASP A 228 -11.81 -5.51 8.83
N ALA A 229 -11.07 -4.42 8.77
CA ALA A 229 -11.65 -3.09 8.72
C ALA A 229 -10.95 -2.17 7.73
N ILE A 230 -11.71 -1.25 7.16
CA ILE A 230 -11.21 -0.07 6.47
C ILE A 230 -11.29 1.11 7.45
N ILE A 231 -10.18 1.78 7.69
CA ILE A 231 -10.09 2.89 8.63
C ILE A 231 -9.74 4.17 7.88
N PHE A 232 -10.59 5.17 8.00
CA PHE A 232 -10.46 6.45 7.32
C PHE A 232 -10.39 7.60 8.30
N SER A 233 -9.50 8.50 8.03
CA SER A 233 -9.36 9.76 8.72
C SER A 233 -9.33 10.91 7.71
N GLY A 234 -8.58 11.95 7.99
CA GLY A 234 -8.43 13.10 7.11
C GLY A 234 -7.58 14.17 7.77
N THR A 235 -7.52 15.31 7.11
CA THR A 235 -6.92 16.53 7.65
C THR A 235 -7.99 17.41 8.27
N ALA A 236 -7.59 18.52 8.89
CA ALA A 236 -8.52 19.57 9.33
C ALA A 236 -9.35 20.17 8.17
N GLU A 237 -8.91 19.97 6.92
CA GLU A 237 -9.51 20.58 5.74
C GLU A 237 -10.28 19.58 4.87
N ARG A 238 -9.98 18.27 4.97
CA ARG A 238 -10.50 17.24 4.07
C ARG A 238 -10.79 15.94 4.81
N ASN A 239 -11.97 15.39 4.54
CA ASN A 239 -12.35 14.04 4.97
C ASN A 239 -12.09 13.05 3.84
N PHE A 240 -11.18 12.10 4.05
CA PHE A 240 -10.80 11.12 3.02
C PHE A 240 -11.93 10.19 2.61
N SER A 241 -12.94 10.01 3.48
CA SER A 241 -14.14 9.23 3.15
C SER A 241 -15.01 9.87 2.06
N PHE A 242 -14.71 11.10 1.62
CA PHE A 242 -15.41 11.72 0.49
C PHE A 242 -14.76 11.42 -0.86
N ASP A 243 -13.67 10.67 -0.88
CA ASP A 243 -12.95 10.27 -2.09
C ASP A 243 -13.18 8.77 -2.36
N ALA A 244 -14.04 8.47 -3.34
CA ALA A 244 -14.35 7.10 -3.73
C ALA A 244 -13.11 6.35 -4.24
N SER A 245 -12.15 7.06 -4.86
CA SER A 245 -10.94 6.40 -5.34
C SER A 245 -10.13 5.81 -4.18
N VAL A 246 -10.09 6.48 -3.04
CA VAL A 246 -9.43 5.95 -1.84
C VAL A 246 -10.25 4.80 -1.23
N ILE A 247 -11.60 4.90 -1.20
CA ILE A 247 -12.46 3.81 -0.70
C ILE A 247 -12.26 2.54 -1.53
N TYR A 248 -12.24 2.65 -2.85
CA TYR A 248 -12.02 1.51 -3.74
C TYR A 248 -10.62 0.92 -3.61
N HIS A 249 -9.61 1.76 -3.41
CA HIS A 249 -8.24 1.34 -3.15
C HIS A 249 -8.17 0.46 -1.89
N GLU A 250 -8.66 0.96 -0.76
CA GLU A 250 -8.64 0.21 0.51
C GLU A 250 -9.50 -1.05 0.48
N TYR A 251 -10.65 -1.01 -0.21
CA TYR A 251 -11.47 -2.20 -0.39
C TYR A 251 -10.76 -3.27 -1.23
N THR A 252 -9.99 -2.86 -2.23
CA THR A 252 -9.24 -3.79 -3.07
C THR A 252 -8.16 -4.52 -2.27
N HIS A 253 -7.52 -3.88 -1.30
CA HIS A 253 -6.63 -4.58 -0.37
C HIS A 253 -7.34 -5.70 0.37
N ALA A 254 -8.61 -5.49 0.78
CA ALA A 254 -9.40 -6.55 1.39
C ALA A 254 -9.67 -7.71 0.43
N MET A 255 -9.85 -7.44 -0.87
CA MET A 255 -10.11 -8.48 -1.89
C MET A 255 -8.85 -9.24 -2.28
N VAL A 256 -7.78 -8.53 -2.62
CA VAL A 256 -6.55 -9.11 -3.20
C VAL A 256 -5.58 -9.53 -2.10
N GLY A 257 -5.40 -8.69 -1.09
CA GLY A 257 -4.38 -8.88 -0.06
C GLY A 257 -4.68 -10.01 0.93
N ALA A 258 -5.94 -10.23 1.25
CA ALA A 258 -6.31 -11.16 2.32
C ALA A 258 -6.09 -12.64 1.97
N THR A 259 -6.07 -12.98 0.69
CA THR A 259 -6.04 -14.38 0.24
C THR A 259 -4.76 -14.77 -0.47
N ARG A 260 -4.09 -13.86 -1.17
CA ARG A 260 -3.00 -14.23 -2.10
C ARG A 260 -1.80 -13.30 -2.05
N LEU A 261 -1.99 -12.01 -2.00
CA LEU A 261 -0.92 -11.01 -1.92
C LEU A 261 -1.06 -10.24 -0.61
N SER A 262 -0.64 -10.84 0.45
CA SER A 262 -0.88 -10.39 1.83
C SER A 262 -0.12 -9.11 2.24
N GLY A 263 0.38 -8.32 1.30
CA GLY A 263 1.17 -7.13 1.60
C GLY A 263 2.50 -7.45 2.29
N THR A 264 3.02 -8.65 2.07
CA THR A 264 4.28 -9.07 2.68
C THR A 264 5.45 -8.29 2.09
N PHE A 265 6.53 -8.24 2.88
CA PHE A 265 7.81 -7.69 2.46
C PHE A 265 8.86 -8.78 2.23
N VAL A 266 8.41 -9.95 1.76
CA VAL A 266 9.28 -11.11 1.53
C VAL A 266 8.92 -11.74 0.18
N ASP A 267 9.90 -11.86 -0.69
CA ASP A 267 9.82 -12.66 -1.92
C ASP A 267 10.83 -13.82 -1.91
N ASN A 268 10.95 -14.53 -3.02
CA ASN A 268 11.90 -15.63 -3.16
C ASN A 268 13.39 -15.20 -3.05
N GLN A 269 13.67 -13.92 -3.06
CA GLN A 269 15.01 -13.33 -2.91
C GLN A 269 15.21 -12.68 -1.54
N GLY A 270 14.29 -12.89 -0.61
CA GLY A 270 14.35 -12.40 0.75
C GLY A 270 13.53 -11.15 0.99
N LEU A 271 13.82 -10.49 2.10
CA LEU A 271 13.08 -9.32 2.57
C LEU A 271 13.29 -8.13 1.62
N ASN A 272 12.21 -7.54 1.10
CA ASN A 272 12.20 -6.32 0.27
C ASN A 272 10.79 -5.71 0.16
N SER A 273 10.66 -4.52 -0.47
CA SER A 273 9.40 -3.78 -0.57
C SER A 273 8.49 -4.21 -1.73
N LEU A 274 8.97 -5.02 -2.65
CA LEU A 274 8.30 -5.23 -3.95
C LEU A 274 6.95 -5.96 -3.86
N PRO A 275 6.78 -7.00 -3.01
CA PRO A 275 5.46 -7.62 -2.83
C PRO A 275 4.40 -6.63 -2.29
N GLY A 276 4.80 -5.72 -1.41
CA GLY A 276 3.95 -4.62 -0.95
C GLY A 276 3.59 -3.66 -2.09
N ALA A 277 4.56 -3.33 -2.94
CA ALA A 277 4.34 -2.48 -4.12
C ALA A 277 3.36 -3.12 -5.14
N LEU A 278 3.36 -4.44 -5.29
CA LEU A 278 2.34 -5.14 -6.08
C LEU A 278 0.95 -5.00 -5.47
N ASN A 279 0.82 -5.18 -4.16
CA ASN A 279 -0.46 -5.02 -3.46
C ASN A 279 -1.04 -3.62 -3.72
N GLU A 280 -0.22 -2.57 -3.56
CA GLU A 280 -0.58 -1.20 -3.89
C GLU A 280 -0.97 -1.01 -5.35
N ALA A 281 -0.23 -1.64 -6.28
CA ALA A 281 -0.48 -1.50 -7.71
C ALA A 281 -1.84 -2.07 -8.13
N TYR A 282 -2.25 -3.21 -7.57
CA TYR A 282 -3.57 -3.77 -7.83
C TYR A 282 -4.68 -2.95 -7.18
N ALA A 283 -4.44 -2.41 -5.97
CA ALA A 283 -5.39 -1.52 -5.32
C ALA A 283 -5.62 -0.26 -6.13
N ASP A 284 -4.57 0.37 -6.64
CA ASP A 284 -4.65 1.51 -7.55
C ASP A 284 -5.40 1.18 -8.84
N TYR A 285 -5.05 0.06 -9.48
CA TYR A 285 -5.67 -0.33 -10.74
C TYR A 285 -7.18 -0.53 -10.62
N PHE A 286 -7.64 -1.33 -9.64
CA PHE A 286 -9.06 -1.57 -9.46
C PHE A 286 -9.82 -0.33 -8.96
N SER A 287 -9.18 0.54 -8.22
CA SER A 287 -9.73 1.84 -7.90
C SER A 287 -9.93 2.70 -9.15
N ALA A 288 -8.90 2.84 -9.98
CA ALA A 288 -8.95 3.58 -11.23
C ALA A 288 -10.00 3.02 -12.20
N THR A 289 -10.14 1.69 -12.24
CA THR A 289 -11.14 1.04 -13.09
C THR A 289 -12.57 1.36 -12.66
N GLN A 290 -12.83 1.43 -11.34
CA GLN A 290 -14.15 1.76 -10.80
C GLN A 290 -14.53 3.22 -11.00
N THR A 291 -13.59 4.15 -10.83
CA THR A 291 -13.84 5.58 -11.06
C THR A 291 -13.88 5.93 -12.55
N GLY A 292 -13.25 5.12 -13.41
CA GLY A 292 -12.99 5.45 -14.81
C GLY A 292 -11.88 6.50 -14.99
N GLU A 293 -11.24 6.93 -13.90
CA GLU A 293 -10.21 7.95 -13.87
C GLU A 293 -8.84 7.33 -13.55
N PRO A 294 -7.78 7.68 -14.27
CA PRO A 294 -6.44 7.13 -14.06
C PRO A 294 -5.73 7.69 -12.82
N THR A 295 -6.38 8.53 -12.05
CA THR A 295 -5.79 9.23 -10.91
C THR A 295 -6.44 8.80 -9.59
N ILE A 296 -5.63 8.51 -8.59
CA ILE A 296 -6.05 8.09 -7.27
C ILE A 296 -5.78 9.19 -6.26
N GLY A 297 -6.76 9.48 -5.39
CA GLY A 297 -6.59 10.40 -4.27
C GLY A 297 -6.51 11.88 -4.66
N VAL A 298 -7.06 12.28 -5.80
CA VAL A 298 -7.01 13.68 -6.26
C VAL A 298 -7.59 14.64 -5.22
N TYR A 299 -8.66 14.27 -4.57
CA TYR A 299 -9.23 15.09 -3.50
C TYR A 299 -8.50 14.87 -2.17
N ALA A 300 -8.26 13.62 -1.80
CA ALA A 300 -7.72 13.29 -0.50
C ALA A 300 -6.23 13.65 -0.34
N LEU A 301 -5.42 13.47 -1.39
CA LEU A 301 -3.95 13.47 -1.29
C LEU A 301 -3.26 14.67 -2.00
N THR A 302 -3.99 15.49 -2.76
CA THR A 302 -3.37 16.64 -3.45
C THR A 302 -3.25 17.84 -2.52
N ASP A 303 -2.11 18.53 -2.56
CA ASP A 303 -1.82 19.75 -1.80
C ASP A 303 -2.11 19.60 -0.29
N LEU A 304 -1.80 18.45 0.26
CA LEU A 304 -1.86 18.28 1.71
C LEU A 304 -0.85 19.22 2.34
N ALA A 305 -1.35 20.12 3.19
CA ALA A 305 -0.47 20.90 4.04
C ALA A 305 0.32 19.94 4.94
N ALA A 306 1.62 20.20 5.12
CA ALA A 306 2.42 19.48 6.08
C ALA A 306 1.65 19.46 7.41
N SER A 307 1.35 18.27 7.92
CA SER A 307 0.57 18.14 9.15
C SER A 307 1.35 18.71 10.31
N ASP A 308 0.84 19.77 10.90
CA ASP A 308 1.38 20.30 12.17
C ASP A 308 0.74 19.55 13.33
N PHE A 309 1.45 18.53 13.79
CA PHE A 309 1.04 17.77 14.96
C PHE A 309 1.68 18.37 16.21
N CYS A 310 0.99 19.32 16.84
CA CYS A 310 1.45 19.97 18.06
C CYS A 310 2.80 20.72 17.94
N GLY A 311 3.01 21.42 16.84
CA GLY A 311 4.27 22.12 16.57
C GLY A 311 5.38 21.16 16.10
N VAL A 312 5.04 19.95 15.70
CA VAL A 312 5.90 19.02 14.98
C VAL A 312 5.40 18.94 13.54
N THR A 313 6.05 19.66 12.65
CA THR A 313 5.76 19.59 11.22
C THR A 313 6.30 18.26 10.68
N ASP A 314 5.44 17.46 10.10
CA ASP A 314 5.83 16.25 9.39
C ASP A 314 5.88 16.53 7.89
N ASP A 315 7.09 16.70 7.38
CA ASP A 315 7.30 16.91 5.93
C ASP A 315 7.28 15.60 5.15
N THR A 316 7.37 14.45 5.83
CA THR A 316 7.34 13.16 5.14
C THR A 316 5.95 12.85 4.60
N ALA A 317 4.90 13.28 5.29
CA ALA A 317 3.52 13.14 4.82
C ALA A 317 3.30 13.83 3.45
N ALA A 318 3.97 14.96 3.20
CA ALA A 318 3.85 15.67 1.93
C ALA A 318 4.56 14.98 0.75
N THR A 319 5.47 14.04 1.03
CA THR A 319 6.21 13.29 0.00
C THR A 319 5.64 11.89 -0.25
N GLU A 320 4.92 11.34 0.71
CA GLU A 320 4.36 9.98 0.64
C GLU A 320 2.86 9.97 0.28
N ASN A 321 2.14 11.07 0.56
CA ASN A 321 0.72 11.22 0.29
C ASN A 321 0.50 12.19 -0.88
N TYR A 322 0.68 11.72 -2.09
CA TYR A 322 0.35 12.48 -3.30
C TYR A 322 -0.63 11.69 -4.17
N ALA A 323 -1.43 12.42 -4.96
CA ALA A 323 -2.29 11.80 -5.96
C ALA A 323 -1.43 11.04 -6.98
N ARG A 324 -1.71 9.75 -7.16
CA ARG A 324 -1.00 8.91 -8.14
C ARG A 324 -1.70 8.98 -9.49
N ASP A 325 -0.92 9.05 -10.56
CA ASP A 325 -1.41 9.06 -11.95
C ASP A 325 -0.90 7.83 -12.70
N LEU A 326 -1.77 6.88 -12.96
CA LEU A 326 -1.43 5.61 -13.61
C LEU A 326 -1.01 5.78 -15.08
N ARG A 327 -1.14 6.98 -15.67
CA ARG A 327 -0.61 7.29 -16.99
C ARG A 327 0.89 7.61 -16.97
N ALA A 328 1.45 7.89 -15.80
CA ALA A 328 2.87 8.18 -15.66
C ALA A 328 3.70 6.94 -15.97
N VAL A 329 4.47 6.98 -17.05
CA VAL A 329 5.31 5.85 -17.46
C VAL A 329 6.55 5.80 -16.56
N ARG A 330 6.55 4.85 -15.65
CA ARG A 330 7.69 4.55 -14.78
C ARG A 330 8.32 3.20 -15.16
N ARG A 331 9.59 3.00 -14.80
CA ARG A 331 10.38 1.86 -15.24
C ARG A 331 11.20 1.23 -14.13
N CYS A 332 11.28 -0.08 -14.16
CA CYS A 332 12.24 -0.83 -13.36
C CYS A 332 13.61 -0.83 -14.06
N PRO A 333 14.73 -0.72 -13.33
CA PRO A 333 14.84 -0.35 -11.92
C PRO A 333 14.93 1.16 -11.70
N ASP A 334 14.79 1.96 -12.77
CA ASP A 334 15.14 3.37 -12.80
C ASP A 334 14.32 4.22 -11.81
N ASP A 335 13.06 3.85 -11.61
CA ASP A 335 12.11 4.58 -10.76
C ASP A 335 11.87 3.90 -9.40
N LEU A 336 12.59 2.81 -9.08
CA LEU A 336 12.50 2.19 -7.77
C LEU A 336 13.12 3.08 -6.68
N VAL A 337 12.36 3.30 -5.63
CA VAL A 337 12.78 4.11 -4.48
C VAL A 337 12.73 3.35 -3.16
N SER A 338 12.27 2.09 -3.19
CA SER A 338 12.10 1.20 -2.02
C SER A 338 10.98 1.62 -1.07
N GLU A 339 9.98 2.35 -1.59
CA GLU A 339 8.76 2.71 -0.90
C GLU A 339 7.57 2.14 -1.69
N VAL A 340 6.67 1.42 -0.99
CA VAL A 340 5.65 0.59 -1.65
C VAL A 340 4.69 1.36 -2.54
N HIS A 341 4.27 2.56 -2.14
CA HIS A 341 3.33 3.37 -2.93
C HIS A 341 4.00 4.00 -4.15
N SER A 342 5.24 4.45 -4.02
CA SER A 342 6.02 4.99 -5.15
C SER A 342 6.42 3.90 -6.13
N ASP A 343 6.86 2.74 -5.62
CA ASP A 343 7.28 1.61 -6.46
C ASP A 343 6.08 0.96 -7.16
N SER A 344 4.88 1.03 -6.57
CA SER A 344 3.64 0.52 -7.16
C SER A 344 3.29 1.17 -8.49
N GLU A 345 3.62 2.46 -8.67
CA GLU A 345 3.32 3.21 -9.88
C GLU A 345 3.99 2.61 -11.13
N ILE A 346 5.09 1.86 -10.97
CA ILE A 346 5.74 1.16 -12.07
C ILE A 346 4.80 0.09 -12.64
N PHE A 347 4.21 -0.72 -11.76
CA PHE A 347 3.34 -1.81 -12.15
C PHE A 347 1.92 -1.35 -12.49
N SER A 348 1.31 -0.48 -11.68
CA SER A 348 -0.04 0.04 -11.92
C SER A 348 -0.14 0.81 -13.23
N SER A 349 0.92 1.53 -13.64
CA SER A 349 0.95 2.18 -14.96
C SER A 349 0.98 1.19 -16.12
N ALA A 350 1.55 0.01 -15.94
CA ALA A 350 1.49 -1.05 -16.95
C ALA A 350 0.09 -1.64 -17.05
N LEU A 351 -0.56 -1.89 -15.92
CA LEU A 351 -1.94 -2.38 -15.88
C LEU A 351 -2.90 -1.39 -16.53
N TRP A 352 -2.72 -0.08 -16.25
CA TRP A 352 -3.53 0.95 -16.92
C TRP A 352 -3.31 1.00 -18.43
N ALA A 353 -2.07 0.85 -18.90
CA ALA A 353 -1.78 0.77 -20.34
C ALA A 353 -2.43 -0.45 -21.02
N ILE A 354 -2.55 -1.59 -20.31
CA ILE A 354 -3.33 -2.75 -20.78
C ILE A 354 -4.80 -2.35 -20.96
N ARG A 355 -5.35 -1.59 -20.00
CA ARG A 355 -6.72 -1.08 -20.07
C ARG A 355 -6.94 -0.12 -21.25
N GLU A 356 -5.98 0.76 -21.51
CA GLU A 356 -6.04 1.68 -22.66
C GLU A 356 -5.97 0.94 -24.00
N GLU A 357 -5.21 -0.15 -24.08
CA GLU A 357 -5.08 -0.97 -25.30
C GLU A 357 -6.33 -1.82 -25.58
N PHE A 358 -6.94 -2.42 -24.55
CA PHE A 358 -7.97 -3.45 -24.74
C PHE A 358 -9.36 -3.04 -24.25
N GLY A 359 -9.49 -1.90 -23.58
CA GLY A 359 -10.71 -1.47 -22.91
C GLY A 359 -10.92 -2.18 -21.55
N ALA A 360 -11.83 -1.62 -20.76
CA ALA A 360 -12.05 -2.00 -19.36
C ALA A 360 -12.25 -3.50 -19.17
N ARG A 361 -13.29 -4.06 -19.80
CA ARG A 361 -13.71 -5.45 -19.54
C ARG A 361 -12.62 -6.47 -19.81
N GLN A 362 -11.92 -6.33 -20.93
CA GLN A 362 -10.87 -7.29 -21.30
C GLN A 362 -9.65 -7.14 -20.41
N ALA A 363 -9.23 -5.90 -20.15
CA ALA A 363 -8.09 -5.63 -19.28
C ALA A 363 -8.34 -6.10 -17.85
N ASP A 364 -9.50 -5.74 -17.27
CA ASP A 364 -9.86 -6.11 -15.90
C ASP A 364 -9.90 -7.63 -15.72
N THR A 365 -10.36 -8.38 -16.74
CA THR A 365 -10.36 -9.86 -16.71
C THR A 365 -8.93 -10.41 -16.71
N ILE A 366 -8.03 -9.86 -17.55
CA ILE A 366 -6.62 -10.26 -17.59
C ILE A 366 -5.92 -9.95 -16.25
N VAL A 367 -6.14 -8.75 -15.74
CA VAL A 367 -5.50 -8.29 -14.49
C VAL A 367 -6.00 -9.10 -13.30
N LEU A 368 -7.30 -9.37 -13.24
CA LEU A 368 -7.87 -10.17 -12.16
C LEU A 368 -7.38 -11.64 -12.22
N TYR A 369 -7.29 -12.24 -13.41
CA TYR A 369 -6.70 -13.56 -13.57
C TYR A 369 -5.32 -13.64 -12.90
N ALA A 370 -4.45 -12.69 -13.22
CA ALA A 370 -3.12 -12.64 -12.61
C ALA A 370 -3.19 -12.42 -11.09
N ALA A 371 -4.00 -11.48 -10.62
CA ALA A 371 -4.15 -11.18 -9.20
C ALA A 371 -4.59 -12.40 -8.38
N LEU A 372 -5.43 -13.27 -8.94
CA LEU A 372 -5.92 -14.49 -8.28
C LEU A 372 -4.87 -15.62 -8.23
N GLU A 373 -3.88 -15.61 -9.11
CA GLU A 373 -2.79 -16.59 -9.15
C GLU A 373 -1.52 -16.16 -8.39
N LEU A 374 -1.45 -14.90 -7.92
CA LEU A 374 -0.34 -14.42 -7.12
C LEU A 374 -0.22 -15.17 -5.80
N THR A 375 1.00 -15.23 -5.30
CA THR A 375 1.33 -15.74 -3.97
C THR A 375 1.90 -14.63 -3.10
N ASP A 376 2.04 -14.89 -1.81
CA ASP A 376 2.62 -13.96 -0.84
C ASP A 376 4.11 -13.64 -1.09
N THR A 377 4.76 -14.37 -1.99
CA THR A 377 6.17 -14.17 -2.39
C THR A 377 6.32 -13.67 -3.83
N SER A 378 5.23 -13.27 -4.49
CA SER A 378 5.27 -12.76 -5.85
C SER A 378 5.94 -11.39 -5.93
N ASP A 379 6.77 -11.21 -6.96
CA ASP A 379 7.41 -9.96 -7.33
C ASP A 379 6.91 -9.44 -8.69
N PHE A 380 7.47 -8.35 -9.20
CA PHE A 380 7.08 -7.79 -10.50
C PHE A 380 7.28 -8.78 -11.65
N ASN A 381 8.32 -9.62 -11.61
CA ASN A 381 8.54 -10.61 -12.67
C ASN A 381 7.42 -11.66 -12.65
N ALA A 382 7.13 -12.24 -11.48
CA ALA A 382 6.06 -13.22 -11.32
C ALA A 382 4.69 -12.65 -11.72
N ALA A 383 4.38 -11.43 -11.32
CA ALA A 383 3.13 -10.77 -11.65
C ALA A 383 3.03 -10.44 -13.17
N SER A 384 4.14 -10.05 -13.80
CA SER A 384 4.19 -9.83 -15.25
C SER A 384 3.96 -11.13 -16.02
N ASP A 385 4.64 -12.21 -15.62
CA ASP A 385 4.51 -13.52 -16.26
C ASP A 385 3.08 -14.06 -16.15
N LEU A 386 2.46 -13.95 -14.98
CA LEU A 386 1.06 -14.36 -14.77
C LEU A 386 0.07 -13.52 -15.59
N THR A 387 0.32 -12.21 -15.72
CA THR A 387 -0.54 -11.34 -16.53
C THR A 387 -0.43 -11.67 -18.03
N ILE A 388 0.79 -11.95 -18.53
CA ILE A 388 1.03 -12.39 -19.90
C ILE A 388 0.39 -13.75 -20.14
N GLN A 389 0.54 -14.69 -19.19
CA GLN A 389 -0.09 -15.99 -19.25
C GLN A 389 -1.62 -15.87 -19.30
N GLY A 390 -2.22 -15.09 -18.40
CA GLY A 390 -3.66 -14.85 -18.36
C GLY A 390 -4.18 -14.27 -19.69
N ALA A 391 -3.45 -13.31 -20.27
CA ALA A 391 -3.78 -12.76 -21.58
C ALA A 391 -3.76 -13.84 -22.68
N ASN A 392 -2.78 -14.75 -22.64
CA ASN A 392 -2.70 -15.86 -23.59
C ASN A 392 -3.84 -16.87 -23.41
N ASP A 393 -4.13 -17.28 -22.19
CA ASP A 393 -5.09 -18.31 -21.85
C ASP A 393 -6.53 -17.86 -22.14
N LEU A 394 -6.83 -16.58 -21.88
CA LEU A 394 -8.15 -16.00 -22.06
C LEU A 394 -8.41 -15.51 -23.49
N TYR A 395 -7.40 -14.97 -24.18
CA TYR A 395 -7.58 -14.24 -25.44
C TYR A 395 -6.58 -14.60 -26.54
N GLY A 396 -5.62 -15.47 -26.28
CA GLY A 396 -4.66 -15.99 -27.24
C GLY A 396 -3.41 -15.14 -27.46
N ALA A 397 -2.51 -15.65 -28.31
CA ALA A 397 -1.15 -15.16 -28.46
C ALA A 397 -1.03 -13.70 -28.94
N ASP A 398 -1.96 -13.20 -29.72
CA ASP A 398 -1.90 -11.81 -30.23
C ASP A 398 -2.13 -10.80 -29.10
N VAL A 399 -3.04 -11.11 -28.16
CA VAL A 399 -3.28 -10.27 -26.97
C VAL A 399 -2.10 -10.38 -26.01
N SER A 400 -1.64 -11.59 -25.76
CA SER A 400 -0.47 -11.86 -24.90
C SER A 400 0.78 -11.11 -25.37
N ALA A 401 1.08 -11.10 -26.68
CA ALA A 401 2.23 -10.38 -27.22
C ALA A 401 2.15 -8.85 -27.00
N LYS A 402 0.96 -8.28 -27.04
CA LYS A 402 0.77 -6.85 -26.74
C LYS A 402 0.94 -6.56 -25.25
N VAL A 403 0.43 -7.41 -24.38
CA VAL A 403 0.63 -7.32 -22.92
C VAL A 403 2.14 -7.42 -22.60
N GLU A 404 2.84 -8.39 -23.19
CA GLU A 404 4.29 -8.54 -23.06
C GLU A 404 5.04 -7.28 -23.50
N ALA A 405 4.66 -6.68 -24.62
CA ALA A 405 5.27 -5.44 -25.11
C ALA A 405 5.06 -4.25 -24.14
N ILE A 406 3.90 -4.16 -23.48
CA ILE A 406 3.61 -3.14 -22.48
C ILE A 406 4.53 -3.29 -21.26
N PHE A 407 4.71 -4.51 -20.76
CA PHE A 407 5.62 -4.78 -19.65
C PHE A 407 7.09 -4.58 -20.03
N ALA A 408 7.50 -5.04 -21.23
CA ALA A 408 8.86 -4.84 -21.73
C ALA A 408 9.24 -3.36 -21.87
N ALA A 409 8.29 -2.51 -22.28
CA ALA A 409 8.51 -1.06 -22.37
C ALA A 409 8.81 -0.40 -21.01
N ARG A 410 8.48 -1.06 -19.91
CA ARG A 410 8.72 -0.62 -18.53
C ARG A 410 9.82 -1.41 -17.82
N ASN A 411 10.51 -2.29 -18.54
CA ASN A 411 11.50 -3.24 -18.02
C ASN A 411 10.95 -4.11 -16.86
N LEU A 412 9.68 -4.41 -16.86
CA LEU A 412 9.06 -5.26 -15.85
C LEU A 412 9.35 -6.75 -16.10
N ILE A 413 9.63 -7.11 -17.35
CA ILE A 413 10.11 -8.45 -17.70
C ILE A 413 11.62 -8.48 -17.45
N GLY A 414 12.05 -9.26 -16.45
CA GLY A 414 13.45 -9.32 -16.04
C GLY A 414 13.90 -8.02 -15.33
N CYS A 415 13.02 -7.46 -14.50
CA CYS A 415 13.38 -6.36 -13.61
C CYS A 415 14.60 -6.73 -12.77
N ASP A 416 15.76 -6.17 -13.07
CA ASP A 416 17.03 -6.59 -12.47
C ASP A 416 17.20 -5.96 -11.08
N ARG A 417 17.33 -6.81 -10.07
CA ARG A 417 17.56 -6.40 -8.69
C ARG A 417 18.93 -5.77 -8.45
N ILE A 418 19.89 -6.08 -9.32
CA ILE A 418 21.28 -5.62 -9.15
C ILE A 418 21.63 -4.59 -10.22
N MET A 419 21.71 -3.34 -9.80
CA MET A 419 22.14 -2.25 -10.68
C MET A 419 23.67 -2.09 -10.63
N PRO A 420 24.39 -2.16 -11.77
CA PRO A 420 25.79 -1.79 -11.80
C PRO A 420 25.99 -0.33 -11.34
N ILE A 421 27.00 -0.09 -10.49
CA ILE A 421 27.22 1.24 -9.90
C ILE A 421 27.47 2.34 -10.94
N ASP A 422 28.00 2.00 -12.10
CA ASP A 422 28.23 2.93 -13.21
C ASP A 422 26.93 3.36 -13.91
N LYS A 423 25.82 2.71 -13.62
CA LYS A 423 24.48 3.08 -14.09
C LYS A 423 23.74 4.02 -13.14
N VAL A 424 24.15 4.08 -11.88
CA VAL A 424 23.57 4.98 -10.88
C VAL A 424 23.89 6.43 -11.30
N GLY A 425 22.88 7.25 -11.45
CA GLY A 425 23.04 8.64 -11.91
C GLY A 425 23.43 8.82 -13.38
N SER A 426 23.51 7.74 -14.18
CA SER A 426 23.77 7.83 -15.62
C SER A 426 22.59 8.37 -16.43
N ARG A 427 21.44 8.51 -15.82
CA ARG A 427 20.21 9.09 -16.33
C ARG A 427 19.85 10.27 -15.42
N ASP A 428 19.07 11.22 -15.90
CA ASP A 428 18.61 12.39 -15.14
C ASP A 428 17.58 11.99 -14.05
N PHE A 429 17.92 11.03 -13.18
CA PHE A 429 17.07 10.64 -12.05
C PHE A 429 17.88 10.51 -10.76
N GLU A 430 17.23 10.81 -9.65
CA GLU A 430 17.75 10.55 -8.31
C GLU A 430 17.26 9.17 -7.84
N LEU A 431 18.19 8.32 -7.43
CA LEU A 431 17.87 7.07 -6.77
C LEU A 431 17.58 7.36 -5.29
N ARG A 432 16.36 7.14 -4.89
CA ARG A 432 15.99 7.21 -3.48
C ARG A 432 16.18 5.83 -2.87
N VAL A 433 16.68 5.80 -1.66
CA VAL A 433 16.68 4.61 -0.82
C VAL A 433 15.85 4.94 0.40
N GLU A 434 14.59 4.55 0.34
CA GLU A 434 13.66 4.63 1.44
C GLU A 434 13.42 3.19 1.90
N GLY A 435 13.85 2.85 3.09
CA GLY A 435 13.43 1.56 3.65
C GLY A 435 11.99 1.69 4.12
N THR A 436 11.10 0.82 3.67
CA THR A 436 9.76 0.75 4.25
C THR A 436 9.85 0.35 5.73
N ARG A 437 9.27 1.15 6.58
CA ARG A 437 9.27 0.93 8.02
C ARG A 437 8.25 -0.15 8.38
N VAL A 438 8.74 -1.32 8.77
CA VAL A 438 7.85 -2.44 9.09
C VAL A 438 7.22 -2.30 10.47
N PHE A 439 7.75 -1.57 11.40
CA PHE A 439 7.16 -1.24 12.71
C PHE A 439 8.09 -0.40 13.59
N ASP A 440 7.51 0.51 14.35
CA ASP A 440 8.09 1.09 15.52
C ASP A 440 7.01 1.09 16.63
N PRO A 441 7.27 0.64 17.82
CA PRO A 441 8.61 0.47 18.39
C PRO A 441 9.06 -0.97 18.65
N ASN A 442 8.37 -2.02 18.29
CA ASN A 442 8.81 -3.38 18.58
C ASN A 442 7.68 -4.40 18.30
N PRO A 443 7.89 -5.59 17.76
CA PRO A 443 9.15 -6.35 17.81
C PRO A 443 10.08 -6.18 16.60
N TYR A 444 9.81 -5.25 15.70
CA TYR A 444 10.48 -5.11 14.41
C TYR A 444 11.22 -3.78 14.28
N PRO A 445 12.37 -3.59 14.97
CA PRO A 445 13.16 -2.39 14.82
C PRO A 445 13.87 -2.40 13.47
N GLY A 446 13.42 -1.58 12.53
CA GLY A 446 14.14 -1.41 11.30
C GLY A 446 13.24 -1.22 10.08
N TYR A 447 13.88 -0.88 8.98
CA TYR A 447 13.28 -0.77 7.68
C TYR A 447 13.49 -2.06 6.89
N VAL A 448 12.54 -2.43 6.03
CA VAL A 448 12.74 -3.45 5.01
C VAL A 448 13.76 -2.91 4.04
N PRO A 449 14.84 -3.66 3.69
CA PRO A 449 15.76 -3.22 2.65
C PRO A 449 15.01 -3.06 1.33
N GLY A 450 15.40 -2.07 0.54
CA GLY A 450 14.85 -1.88 -0.79
C GLY A 450 15.14 -3.07 -1.69
N TYR A 451 14.31 -3.23 -2.71
CA TYR A 451 14.51 -4.29 -3.72
C TYR A 451 15.84 -4.12 -4.43
N LEU A 452 16.18 -2.89 -4.82
CA LEU A 452 17.37 -2.59 -5.60
C LEU A 452 18.65 -2.70 -4.79
N GLN A 453 19.61 -3.45 -5.34
CA GLN A 453 20.97 -3.59 -4.83
C GLN A 453 21.98 -3.15 -5.89
N TYR A 454 23.26 -3.11 -5.54
CA TYR A 454 24.29 -2.51 -6.42
C TYR A 454 25.40 -3.50 -6.68
N GLY A 455 25.81 -3.56 -7.96
CA GLY A 455 26.91 -4.41 -8.41
C GLY A 455 28.18 -3.64 -8.72
N VAL A 456 29.32 -4.18 -8.32
CA VAL A 456 30.65 -3.67 -8.65
C VAL A 456 31.58 -4.81 -9.07
N VAL A 457 32.45 -4.55 -10.04
CA VAL A 457 33.46 -5.52 -10.46
C VAL A 457 34.81 -5.13 -9.87
N VAL A 458 35.33 -5.98 -8.98
CA VAL A 458 36.65 -5.80 -8.35
C VAL A 458 37.75 -6.31 -9.27
N PRO A 459 38.71 -5.47 -9.69
CA PRO A 459 39.81 -5.89 -10.56
C PRO A 459 40.76 -6.87 -9.86
N PRO A 460 41.45 -7.73 -10.62
CA PRO A 460 42.51 -8.59 -10.08
C PRO A 460 43.63 -7.78 -9.41
N GLY A 461 44.08 -8.25 -8.26
CA GLY A 461 45.19 -7.61 -7.52
C GLY A 461 44.78 -6.46 -6.61
N THR A 462 43.51 -6.06 -6.61
CA THR A 462 42.97 -5.02 -5.73
C THR A 462 43.16 -5.41 -4.27
N LYS A 463 43.79 -4.59 -3.47
CA LYS A 463 43.98 -4.80 -2.02
C LYS A 463 42.98 -3.99 -1.21
N ARG A 464 42.50 -2.91 -1.79
CA ARG A 464 41.55 -1.98 -1.14
C ARG A 464 40.56 -1.45 -2.17
N ALA A 465 39.27 -1.56 -1.86
CA ALA A 465 38.18 -0.98 -2.63
C ALA A 465 37.46 0.04 -1.76
N LYS A 466 37.41 1.29 -2.22
CA LYS A 466 36.63 2.34 -1.57
C LYS A 466 35.40 2.61 -2.42
N ILE A 467 34.22 2.43 -1.83
CA ILE A 467 32.92 2.78 -2.43
C ILE A 467 32.47 4.11 -1.84
N THR A 468 32.13 5.06 -2.71
CA THR A 468 31.69 6.40 -2.30
C THR A 468 30.31 6.66 -2.86
N LEU A 469 29.41 7.15 -2.01
CA LEU A 469 28.05 7.55 -2.35
C LEU A 469 28.00 9.07 -2.49
N ASP A 470 27.58 9.59 -3.65
CA ASP A 470 27.10 10.96 -3.72
C ASP A 470 25.66 10.96 -3.26
N ALA A 471 25.48 11.24 -1.97
CA ALA A 471 24.20 11.08 -1.32
C ALA A 471 23.84 12.31 -0.48
N SER A 472 22.56 12.63 -0.45
CA SER A 472 21.96 13.64 0.42
C SER A 472 20.79 13.03 1.17
N ALA A 473 20.58 13.45 2.42
CA ALA A 473 19.36 13.10 3.14
C ALA A 473 18.27 14.11 2.77
N GLY A 474 17.11 13.63 2.35
CA GLY A 474 15.89 14.41 2.22
C GLY A 474 15.32 14.76 3.61
N GLY A 475 14.44 15.78 3.67
CA GLY A 475 13.80 16.19 4.94
C GLY A 475 14.69 17.00 5.89
N PHE A 476 14.17 17.30 7.06
CA PHE A 476 14.57 18.35 8.03
C PHE A 476 15.97 18.34 8.62
N ALA A 477 16.83 17.43 8.35
CA ALA A 477 18.11 17.43 9.02
C ALA A 477 19.30 17.54 8.08
N SER A 478 19.37 18.65 7.38
CA SER A 478 20.60 19.08 6.71
C SER A 478 21.71 19.54 7.69
N ASN A 479 21.54 19.30 8.98
CA ASN A 479 22.40 19.84 10.02
C ASN A 479 23.65 19.00 10.29
N GLY A 480 24.28 18.43 9.26
CA GLY A 480 25.56 17.73 9.44
C GLY A 480 25.46 16.41 10.23
N GLN A 481 24.27 15.89 10.44
CA GLN A 481 24.12 14.55 11.03
C GLN A 481 24.64 13.50 10.06
N PRO A 482 25.37 12.48 10.54
CA PRO A 482 25.87 11.42 9.69
C PRO A 482 24.70 10.66 9.02
N LEU A 483 24.95 10.15 7.82
CA LEU A 483 24.03 9.21 7.18
C LEU A 483 23.97 7.95 8.04
N GLU A 484 22.78 7.57 8.50
CA GLU A 484 22.59 6.34 9.26
C GLU A 484 22.31 5.17 8.30
N VAL A 485 23.28 4.83 7.47
CA VAL A 485 23.20 3.82 6.43
C VAL A 485 24.26 2.76 6.65
N ASP A 486 23.87 1.49 6.60
CA ASP A 486 24.80 0.38 6.53
C ASP A 486 24.86 -0.16 5.09
N ALA A 487 26.06 -0.56 4.66
CA ALA A 487 26.27 -1.32 3.44
C ALA A 487 26.55 -2.78 3.82
N VAL A 488 25.72 -3.68 3.32
CA VAL A 488 25.95 -5.13 3.44
C VAL A 488 26.49 -5.62 2.11
N VAL A 489 27.67 -6.20 2.14
CA VAL A 489 28.45 -6.56 0.94
C VAL A 489 28.60 -8.06 0.86
N LYS A 490 28.36 -8.61 -0.33
CA LYS A 490 28.48 -10.04 -0.65
C LYS A 490 29.39 -10.22 -1.87
N ARG A 491 30.25 -11.22 -1.81
CA ARG A 491 31.06 -11.63 -2.97
C ARG A 491 30.22 -12.45 -3.92
N GLY A 492 30.27 -12.10 -5.19
CA GLY A 492 29.48 -12.74 -6.24
C GLY A 492 28.51 -11.78 -6.91
N ALA A 493 27.79 -12.29 -7.89
CA ALA A 493 26.76 -11.56 -8.63
C ALA A 493 25.36 -11.74 -8.05
N GLU A 494 25.21 -12.59 -7.04
CA GLU A 494 23.94 -12.86 -6.39
C GLU A 494 23.58 -11.72 -5.43
N PRO A 495 22.30 -11.39 -5.27
CA PRO A 495 21.88 -10.39 -4.31
C PRO A 495 22.18 -10.80 -2.87
N VAL A 496 22.33 -9.83 -1.99
CA VAL A 496 22.33 -10.05 -0.55
C VAL A 496 20.91 -10.49 -0.16
N PHE A 497 20.82 -11.64 0.48
CA PHE A 497 19.57 -12.19 0.95
C PHE A 497 19.30 -11.75 2.39
N TYR A 498 18.15 -11.17 2.64
CA TYR A 498 17.72 -10.76 3.97
C TYR A 498 16.59 -11.67 4.46
N THR A 499 16.71 -12.13 5.71
CA THR A 499 15.66 -12.90 6.38
C THR A 499 15.22 -12.23 7.65
N TYR A 500 13.98 -12.44 8.01
CA TYR A 500 13.40 -11.96 9.26
C TYR A 500 13.34 -13.11 10.27
N GLY A 501 13.92 -12.92 11.44
CA GLY A 501 13.83 -13.89 12.54
C GLY A 501 12.61 -13.57 13.42
N LEU A 502 11.59 -14.41 13.38
CA LEU A 502 10.49 -14.34 14.35
C LEU A 502 11.06 -14.49 15.77
N GLY A 503 10.95 -13.45 16.58
CA GLY A 503 11.32 -13.46 18.00
C GLY A 503 12.64 -12.78 18.37
N ALA A 504 13.50 -12.43 17.42
CA ALA A 504 14.79 -11.77 17.72
C ALA A 504 14.82 -10.26 17.37
N GLY A 505 13.80 -9.76 16.70
CA GLY A 505 13.73 -8.32 16.36
C GLY A 505 14.84 -7.82 15.43
N SER A 506 15.53 -8.69 14.72
CA SER A 506 16.60 -8.31 13.80
C SER A 506 16.49 -9.08 12.48
N ALA A 507 16.55 -8.34 11.37
CA ALA A 507 16.83 -8.96 10.09
C ALA A 507 18.25 -9.55 10.11
N THR A 508 18.41 -10.77 9.62
CA THR A 508 19.71 -11.37 9.33
C THR A 508 19.98 -11.29 7.83
N ASN A 509 21.23 -11.29 7.43
CA ASN A 509 21.63 -11.29 6.04
C ASN A 509 22.78 -12.27 5.79
N ASP A 510 22.98 -12.64 4.53
CA ASP A 510 24.04 -13.55 4.09
C ASP A 510 25.28 -12.82 3.53
N GLY A 511 25.40 -11.52 3.80
CA GLY A 511 26.56 -10.75 3.38
C GLY A 511 27.85 -11.17 4.05
N ASP A 512 28.96 -11.09 3.31
CA ASP A 512 30.31 -11.37 3.83
C ASP A 512 30.79 -10.29 4.80
N TYR A 513 30.31 -9.04 4.60
CA TYR A 513 30.74 -7.87 5.37
C TYR A 513 29.58 -6.90 5.59
N THR A 514 29.58 -6.23 6.73
CA THR A 514 28.71 -5.09 7.01
C THR A 514 29.54 -3.88 7.39
N PHE A 515 29.26 -2.75 6.76
CA PHE A 515 29.94 -1.49 6.98
C PHE A 515 28.93 -0.41 7.35
N THR A 516 29.20 0.32 8.41
CA THR A 516 28.50 1.59 8.63
C THR A 516 29.15 2.64 7.75
N ILE A 517 28.34 3.36 6.96
CA ILE A 517 28.82 4.38 6.03
C ILE A 517 29.18 5.63 6.84
N VAL A 518 30.46 6.00 6.78
CA VAL A 518 31.00 7.21 7.39
C VAL A 518 31.52 8.13 6.28
N ASP A 519 31.23 9.42 6.37
CA ASP A 519 31.66 10.41 5.35
C ASP A 519 31.28 9.99 3.93
N LYS A 520 30.07 9.45 3.78
CA LYS A 520 29.54 9.00 2.47
C LYS A 520 30.34 7.87 1.79
N ALA A 521 31.14 7.12 2.54
CA ALA A 521 31.95 6.06 1.97
C ALA A 521 32.11 4.87 2.92
N PHE A 522 32.43 3.71 2.35
CA PHE A 522 32.94 2.56 3.07
C PHE A 522 34.13 1.93 2.32
N VAL A 523 34.94 1.18 3.05
CA VAL A 523 36.17 0.61 2.52
C VAL A 523 36.20 -0.88 2.79
N ILE A 524 36.40 -1.66 1.73
CA ILE A 524 36.60 -3.10 1.76
C ILE A 524 38.10 -3.36 1.66
N GLN A 525 38.67 -4.01 2.65
CA GLN A 525 40.08 -4.36 2.69
C GLN A 525 40.29 -5.63 3.51
N ASN A 526 41.05 -6.59 2.99
CA ASN A 526 41.44 -7.77 3.76
C ASN A 526 42.52 -7.43 4.78
N PRO A 527 42.60 -8.16 5.92
CA PRO A 527 43.71 -8.06 6.82
C PRO A 527 45.06 -8.31 6.11
N ASN A 528 46.11 -7.66 6.56
CA ASN A 528 47.46 -7.79 6.02
C ASN A 528 47.63 -7.45 4.53
N ASN A 529 46.76 -6.65 3.97
CA ASN A 529 46.80 -6.25 2.56
C ASN A 529 46.73 -7.42 1.57
N VAL A 530 46.11 -8.52 1.96
CA VAL A 530 45.84 -9.62 1.02
C VAL A 530 44.88 -9.14 -0.04
N PRO A 531 45.12 -9.41 -1.33
CA PRO A 531 44.22 -9.00 -2.39
C PRO A 531 42.80 -9.48 -2.15
N LEU A 532 41.82 -8.62 -2.52
CA LEU A 532 40.42 -8.98 -2.55
C LEU A 532 40.16 -10.02 -3.65
N ALA A 533 39.15 -10.84 -3.49
CA ALA A 533 38.70 -11.73 -4.55
C ALA A 533 38.28 -10.91 -5.76
N PRO A 534 38.85 -11.13 -6.95
CA PRO A 534 38.46 -10.43 -8.16
C PRO A 534 37.10 -10.91 -8.66
N GLY A 535 36.40 -10.07 -9.41
CA GLY A 535 35.13 -10.40 -10.03
C GLY A 535 33.95 -9.61 -9.44
N ALA A 536 32.74 -10.11 -9.65
CA ALA A 536 31.52 -9.43 -9.21
C ALA A 536 31.37 -9.43 -7.68
N TRP A 537 30.95 -8.31 -7.17
CA TRP A 537 30.53 -8.13 -5.78
C TRP A 537 29.22 -7.34 -5.77
N THR A 538 28.32 -7.71 -4.90
CA THR A 538 27.03 -7.07 -4.72
C THR A 538 26.95 -6.42 -3.34
N PHE A 539 26.26 -5.31 -3.23
CA PHE A 539 25.95 -4.71 -1.93
C PHE A 539 24.55 -4.10 -1.89
N ALA A 540 23.91 -4.26 -0.74
CA ALA A 540 22.67 -3.62 -0.39
C ALA A 540 22.94 -2.45 0.55
N LEU A 541 22.14 -1.39 0.42
CA LEU A 541 22.14 -0.25 1.34
C LEU A 541 20.94 -0.37 2.28
N HIS A 542 21.22 -0.33 3.56
CA HIS A 542 20.19 -0.34 4.60
C HIS A 542 20.11 1.03 5.23
N ASN A 543 19.09 1.79 4.86
CA ASN A 543 18.81 3.10 5.42
C ASN A 543 18.14 2.93 6.79
N LYS A 544 18.85 3.25 7.86
CA LYS A 544 18.35 3.21 9.25
C LYS A 544 17.82 4.56 9.71
N ALA A 545 18.08 5.61 8.94
CA ALA A 545 17.51 6.93 9.22
C ALA A 545 16.02 6.93 8.88
N ARG A 546 15.25 7.64 9.69
CA ARG A 546 13.80 7.83 9.44
C ARG A 546 13.58 8.97 8.43
N ARG A 547 14.23 8.91 7.29
CA ARG A 547 14.18 9.93 6.25
C ARG A 547 14.71 9.37 4.93
N THR A 548 14.22 9.92 3.85
CA THR A 548 14.66 9.60 2.49
C THR A 548 16.16 9.83 2.34
N LEU A 549 16.85 8.87 1.76
CA LEU A 549 18.21 9.00 1.30
C LEU A 549 18.20 9.09 -0.23
N ARG A 550 18.65 10.21 -0.76
CA ARG A 550 18.81 10.40 -2.21
C ARG A 550 20.24 10.09 -2.61
N ILE A 551 20.43 9.20 -3.59
CA ILE A 551 21.73 8.82 -4.12
C ILE A 551 21.77 9.22 -5.57
N SER A 552 22.62 10.18 -5.91
CA SER A 552 22.81 10.68 -7.28
C SER A 552 23.93 9.93 -8.02
N ALA A 553 24.89 9.37 -7.31
CA ALA A 553 25.96 8.57 -7.90
C ALA A 553 26.59 7.60 -6.88
N ILE A 554 27.09 6.48 -7.38
CA ILE A 554 27.96 5.56 -6.63
C ILE A 554 29.25 5.37 -7.43
N THR A 555 30.40 5.55 -6.78
CA THR A 555 31.71 5.38 -7.42
C THR A 555 32.59 4.41 -6.64
N ALA A 556 33.45 3.69 -7.33
CA ALA A 556 34.44 2.80 -6.74
C ALA A 556 35.85 3.19 -7.15
N THR A 557 36.78 3.18 -6.19
CA THR A 557 38.22 3.29 -6.45
C THR A 557 38.93 2.04 -5.92
N PHE A 558 39.87 1.54 -6.70
CA PHE A 558 40.59 0.29 -6.43
C PHE A 558 42.08 0.57 -6.29
N GLU A 559 42.70 0.07 -5.22
CA GLU A 559 44.13 0.23 -4.91
C GLU A 559 44.82 -1.13 -4.75
#